data_745590350189ad0cffeb4633a84a23f4
#
_entry.id   745590350189ad0cffeb4633a84a23f4
#
_cell.length_a   1.000
_cell.length_b   1.000
_cell.length_c   1.000
_cell.angle_alpha   90.00
_cell.angle_beta   90.00
_cell.angle_gamma   90.00
#
_symmetry.space_group_name_H-M   'P 1'
#
loop_
_entity.id
_entity.type
_entity.pdbx_description
1 polymer ?
#
loop_
_entity_poly.entity_id
_entity_poly.type
_entity_poly.pdbx_seq_one_letter_code
_entity_poly.pdbx_strand_id
1 'polypeptide(L)'
;DLVRSRGLGDVYKRQMMDRIIFLGTQVDDYTANTLQAQLLYLDSVDPGKDISIYINSPGGSVYAGLGIYDTMQFISSDVATICTGMAASMAAVLLVAGAEGKRSALTHSRVMIHQPMGGAQGQASDIEITAREIQKLKKELYTIIADHSHTPFDKVWADSDRDYWMTAQEAKEYGMVDEVLIKK
;
A
#
# COMPACT_ATOMS: atom_id res chain seq x y z
N ASP A 1 -8.59 33.85 1.46
CA ASP A 1 -8.01 32.66 0.81
C ASP A 1 -6.53 32.44 1.10
N LEU A 2 -5.70 33.53 1.11
CA LEU A 2 -4.26 33.43 1.41
C LEU A 2 -3.94 32.95 2.84
N VAL A 3 -4.79 33.28 3.82
CA VAL A 3 -4.62 32.81 5.22
C VAL A 3 -4.95 31.33 5.35
N ARG A 4 -5.93 30.84 4.58
CA ARG A 4 -6.33 29.41 4.57
C ARG A 4 -5.29 28.55 3.85
N SER A 5 -4.66 29.05 2.80
CA SER A 5 -3.58 28.36 2.09
C SER A 5 -2.28 28.31 2.90
N ARG A 6 -1.99 29.35 3.71
CA ARG A 6 -0.85 29.33 4.65
C ARG A 6 -1.02 28.28 5.74
N GLY A 7 -2.22 28.13 6.31
CA GLY A 7 -2.51 27.13 7.33
C GLY A 7 -2.33 25.68 6.82
N LEU A 8 -2.81 25.37 5.60
CA LEU A 8 -2.60 24.08 4.96
C LEU A 8 -1.11 23.81 4.66
N GLY A 9 -0.39 24.80 4.14
CA GLY A 9 1.05 24.68 3.90
C GLY A 9 1.84 24.39 5.17
N ASP A 10 1.45 24.97 6.31
CA ASP A 10 2.09 24.71 7.61
C ASP A 10 1.76 23.31 8.14
N VAL A 11 0.56 22.79 7.88
CA VAL A 11 0.18 21.41 8.21
C VAL A 11 1.03 20.42 7.43
N TYR A 12 1.14 20.60 6.10
CA TYR A 12 1.98 19.73 5.26
C TYR A 12 3.46 19.80 5.65
N LYS A 13 3.99 20.96 5.99
CA LYS A 13 5.37 21.09 6.47
C LYS A 13 5.59 20.30 7.77
N ARG A 14 4.66 20.41 8.73
CA ARG A 14 4.75 19.67 10.00
C ARG A 14 4.68 18.15 9.77
N GLN A 15 3.79 17.68 8.90
CA GLN A 15 3.71 16.26 8.55
C GLN A 15 5.04 15.74 8.01
N MET A 16 5.68 16.48 7.10
CA MET A 16 6.99 16.11 6.57
C MET A 16 8.10 16.16 7.64
N MET A 17 8.04 17.10 8.58
CA MET A 17 8.97 17.16 9.72
C MET A 17 8.79 15.98 10.65
N ASP A 18 7.55 15.50 10.84
CA ASP A 18 7.23 14.32 11.66
C ASP A 18 7.39 13.01 10.87
N ARG A 19 7.87 13.08 9.62
CA ARG A 19 8.08 11.93 8.70
C ARG A 19 6.80 11.14 8.45
N ILE A 20 5.67 11.84 8.36
CA ILE A 20 4.34 11.29 8.10
C ILE A 20 3.92 11.66 6.69
N ILE A 21 3.52 10.66 5.91
CA ILE A 21 2.95 10.82 4.57
C ILE A 21 1.61 10.08 4.47
N PHE A 22 0.78 10.46 3.52
CA PHE A 22 -0.56 9.91 3.37
C PHE A 22 -0.78 9.31 1.97
N LEU A 23 -1.32 8.11 1.95
CA LEU A 23 -1.99 7.52 0.81
C LEU A 23 -3.50 7.55 1.08
N GLY A 24 -4.14 8.68 0.78
CA GLY A 24 -5.55 8.96 1.10
C GLY A 24 -6.49 8.94 -0.11
N THR A 25 -6.01 8.50 -1.26
CA THR A 25 -6.75 8.48 -2.53
C THR A 25 -6.47 7.19 -3.31
N GLN A 26 -7.02 7.12 -4.52
CA GLN A 26 -6.67 6.05 -5.46
C GLN A 26 -5.16 6.06 -5.79
N VAL A 27 -4.59 4.89 -6.00
CA VAL A 27 -3.22 4.71 -6.47
C VAL A 27 -3.19 4.94 -7.99
N ASP A 28 -2.64 6.06 -8.38
CA ASP A 28 -2.39 6.46 -9.78
C ASP A 28 -0.96 6.97 -9.95
N ASP A 29 -0.59 7.34 -11.17
CA ASP A 29 0.77 7.79 -11.47
C ASP A 29 1.15 9.06 -10.70
N TYR A 30 0.20 10.00 -10.53
CA TYR A 30 0.45 11.24 -9.80
C TYR A 30 0.69 10.98 -8.30
N THR A 31 -0.18 10.18 -7.69
CA THR A 31 -0.08 9.79 -6.28
C THR A 31 1.21 9.00 -6.05
N ALA A 32 1.54 8.06 -6.94
CA ALA A 32 2.75 7.26 -6.84
C ALA A 32 4.02 8.11 -6.95
N ASN A 33 4.10 9.01 -7.92
CA ASN A 33 5.24 9.91 -8.08
C ASN A 33 5.43 10.81 -6.84
N THR A 34 4.33 11.30 -6.27
CA THR A 34 4.37 12.13 -5.06
C THR A 34 4.89 11.35 -3.87
N LEU A 35 4.36 10.15 -3.62
CA LEU A 35 4.78 9.30 -2.51
C LEU A 35 6.25 8.85 -2.63
N GLN A 36 6.67 8.43 -3.82
CA GLN A 36 8.06 8.06 -4.09
C GLN A 36 9.01 9.23 -3.84
N ALA A 37 8.68 10.44 -4.31
CA ALA A 37 9.48 11.63 -4.07
C ALA A 37 9.57 11.97 -2.57
N GLN A 38 8.47 11.83 -1.82
CA GLN A 38 8.46 12.05 -0.37
C GLN A 38 9.29 11.00 0.39
N LEU A 39 9.19 9.72 0.03
CA LEU A 39 9.98 8.64 0.61
C LEU A 39 11.48 8.88 0.40
N LEU A 40 11.91 9.13 -0.84
CA LEU A 40 13.31 9.40 -1.17
C LEU A 40 13.83 10.65 -0.48
N TYR A 41 13.04 11.72 -0.41
CA TYR A 41 13.42 12.94 0.28
C TYR A 41 13.60 12.70 1.78
N LEU A 42 12.65 12.05 2.45
CA LEU A 42 12.71 11.77 3.88
C LEU A 42 13.88 10.86 4.22
N ASP A 43 14.15 9.84 3.43
CA ASP A 43 15.31 8.98 3.59
C ASP A 43 16.63 9.75 3.45
N SER A 44 16.72 10.67 2.47
CA SER A 44 17.91 11.49 2.24
C SER A 44 18.21 12.50 3.37
N VAL A 45 17.16 12.99 4.05
CA VAL A 45 17.32 13.98 5.14
C VAL A 45 17.78 13.33 6.44
N ASP A 46 17.28 12.15 6.77
CA ASP A 46 17.63 11.43 8.01
C ASP A 46 17.58 9.92 7.74
N PRO A 47 18.64 9.36 7.14
CA PRO A 47 18.69 7.97 6.76
C PRO A 47 18.53 7.02 7.95
N GLY A 48 17.73 5.96 7.76
CA GLY A 48 17.51 4.93 8.77
C GLY A 48 16.50 5.30 9.86
N LYS A 49 15.92 6.50 9.82
CA LYS A 49 14.82 6.86 10.71
C LYS A 49 13.48 6.53 10.08
N ASP A 50 12.57 5.94 10.84
CA ASP A 50 11.26 5.48 10.37
C ASP A 50 10.46 6.56 9.63
N ILE A 51 9.76 6.14 8.58
CA ILE A 51 8.77 6.93 7.83
C ILE A 51 7.41 6.27 8.02
N SER A 52 6.37 7.03 8.35
CA SER A 52 5.03 6.52 8.55
C SER A 52 4.12 6.84 7.37
N ILE A 53 3.50 5.82 6.76
CA ILE A 53 2.47 5.99 5.72
C ILE A 53 1.10 5.66 6.32
N TYR A 54 0.23 6.67 6.36
CA TYR A 54 -1.18 6.49 6.70
C TYR A 54 -1.96 6.18 5.43
N ILE A 55 -2.68 5.04 5.44
CA ILE A 55 -3.35 4.49 4.26
C ILE A 55 -4.87 4.51 4.46
N ASN A 56 -5.56 5.21 3.56
CA ASN A 56 -7.00 5.13 3.37
C ASN A 56 -7.30 5.18 1.86
N SER A 57 -7.20 4.03 1.20
CA SER A 57 -7.19 3.96 -0.25
C SER A 57 -7.90 2.70 -0.77
N PRO A 58 -8.68 2.83 -1.87
CA PRO A 58 -9.28 1.69 -2.55
C PRO A 58 -8.29 0.91 -3.43
N GLY A 59 -7.01 1.30 -3.47
CA GLY A 59 -6.05 0.77 -4.43
C GLY A 59 -6.07 1.50 -5.76
N GLY A 60 -5.71 0.83 -6.84
CA GLY A 60 -5.66 1.42 -8.18
C GLY A 60 -4.65 0.76 -9.10
N SER A 61 -3.86 1.55 -9.81
CA SER A 61 -2.87 1.08 -10.79
C SER A 61 -1.82 0.18 -10.14
N VAL A 62 -1.68 -1.04 -10.66
CA VAL A 62 -0.69 -2.01 -10.18
C VAL A 62 0.72 -1.50 -10.41
N TYR A 63 1.03 -0.99 -11.61
CA TYR A 63 2.38 -0.48 -11.90
C TYR A 63 2.77 0.73 -11.06
N ALA A 64 1.83 1.66 -10.87
CA ALA A 64 2.05 2.80 -9.98
C ALA A 64 2.30 2.34 -8.53
N GLY A 65 1.55 1.35 -8.07
CA GLY A 65 1.71 0.76 -6.74
C GLY A 65 3.00 -0.02 -6.56
N LEU A 66 3.44 -0.78 -7.57
CA LEU A 66 4.73 -1.47 -7.54
C LEU A 66 5.91 -0.48 -7.48
N GLY A 67 5.80 0.67 -8.13
CA GLY A 67 6.81 1.74 -8.00
C GLY A 67 6.92 2.27 -6.57
N ILE A 68 5.79 2.42 -5.85
CA ILE A 68 5.79 2.78 -4.43
C ILE A 68 6.39 1.65 -3.60
N TYR A 69 5.97 0.41 -3.83
CA TYR A 69 6.47 -0.79 -3.15
C TYR A 69 7.99 -0.90 -3.26
N ASP A 70 8.51 -0.85 -4.47
CA ASP A 70 9.96 -0.94 -4.71
C ASP A 70 10.72 0.18 -4.01
N THR A 71 10.17 1.41 -4.01
CA THR A 71 10.77 2.54 -3.31
C THR A 71 10.78 2.31 -1.79
N MET A 72 9.70 1.77 -1.21
CA MET A 72 9.65 1.41 0.21
C MET A 72 10.70 0.37 0.59
N GLN A 73 10.97 -0.60 -0.29
CA GLN A 73 11.97 -1.65 -0.05
C GLN A 73 13.41 -1.18 -0.33
N PHE A 74 13.59 -0.18 -1.20
CA PHE A 74 14.89 0.30 -1.64
C PHE A 74 15.57 1.25 -0.66
N ILE A 75 14.80 2.11 0.01
CA ILE A 75 15.32 3.12 0.96
C ILE A 75 15.88 2.46 2.23
N SER A 76 16.76 3.16 2.93
CA SER A 76 17.37 2.68 4.18
C SER A 76 16.50 2.84 5.42
N SER A 77 15.51 3.73 5.35
CA SER A 77 14.53 3.97 6.41
C SER A 77 13.46 2.89 6.42
N ASP A 78 13.12 2.36 7.59
CA ASP A 78 11.96 1.49 7.74
C ASP A 78 10.67 2.27 7.48
N VAL A 79 9.76 1.67 6.73
CA VAL A 79 8.45 2.26 6.44
C VAL A 79 7.40 1.60 7.31
N ALA A 80 6.89 2.35 8.28
CA ALA A 80 5.72 1.95 9.06
C ALA A 80 4.44 2.24 8.28
N THR A 81 3.48 1.32 8.28
CA THR A 81 2.20 1.47 7.59
C THR A 81 1.02 1.41 8.55
N ILE A 82 0.08 2.35 8.40
CA ILE A 82 -1.08 2.46 9.29
C ILE A 82 -2.37 2.56 8.46
N CYS A 83 -3.23 1.55 8.53
CA CYS A 83 -4.54 1.61 7.88
C CYS A 83 -5.52 2.45 8.69
N THR A 84 -6.08 3.52 8.07
CA THR A 84 -7.04 4.44 8.69
C THR A 84 -8.32 4.50 7.87
N GLY A 85 -9.17 3.53 7.97
CA GLY A 85 -10.39 3.43 7.18
C GLY A 85 -10.34 2.23 6.27
N MET A 86 -9.65 2.30 5.14
CA MET A 86 -9.59 1.19 4.20
C MET A 86 -8.21 1.07 3.53
N ALA A 87 -7.75 -0.16 3.38
CA ALA A 87 -6.65 -0.52 2.48
C ALA A 87 -7.13 -1.67 1.59
N ALA A 88 -7.48 -1.37 0.35
CA ALA A 88 -8.04 -2.36 -0.57
C ALA A 88 -7.17 -2.53 -1.81
N SER A 89 -7.15 -3.75 -2.38
CA SER A 89 -6.46 -4.04 -3.62
C SER A 89 -4.96 -3.66 -3.54
N MET A 90 -4.44 -2.86 -4.46
CA MET A 90 -3.04 -2.42 -4.43
C MET A 90 -2.65 -1.71 -3.11
N ALA A 91 -3.58 -1.00 -2.46
CA ALA A 91 -3.32 -0.38 -1.16
C ALA A 91 -3.13 -1.41 -0.03
N ALA A 92 -3.77 -2.59 -0.11
CA ALA A 92 -3.52 -3.70 0.82
C ALA A 92 -2.11 -4.30 0.63
N VAL A 93 -1.63 -4.35 -0.61
CA VAL A 93 -0.24 -4.76 -0.90
C VAL A 93 0.76 -3.77 -0.29
N LEU A 94 0.50 -2.46 -0.40
CA LEU A 94 1.35 -1.44 0.22
C LEU A 94 1.28 -1.46 1.75
N LEU A 95 0.12 -1.78 2.33
CA LEU A 95 -0.03 -1.93 3.77
C LEU A 95 0.83 -3.08 4.31
N VAL A 96 0.72 -4.26 3.71
CA VAL A 96 1.47 -5.44 4.17
C VAL A 96 2.98 -5.31 3.92
N ALA A 97 3.38 -4.47 2.96
CA ALA A 97 4.77 -4.20 2.59
C ALA A 97 5.54 -3.31 3.59
N GLY A 98 4.89 -2.79 4.62
CA GLY A 98 5.54 -2.08 5.72
C GLY A 98 6.56 -2.97 6.44
N ALA A 99 7.50 -2.36 7.15
CA ALA A 99 8.50 -3.07 7.92
C ALA A 99 7.84 -3.98 8.97
N GLU A 100 8.36 -5.19 9.14
CA GLU A 100 7.84 -6.17 10.09
C GLU A 100 7.84 -5.60 11.52
N GLY A 101 6.72 -5.79 12.21
CA GLY A 101 6.47 -5.20 13.54
C GLY A 101 6.04 -3.72 13.53
N LYS A 102 5.95 -3.08 12.34
CA LYS A 102 5.59 -1.66 12.18
C LYS A 102 4.34 -1.44 11.30
N ARG A 103 3.56 -2.50 11.07
CA ARG A 103 2.31 -2.46 10.29
C ARG A 103 1.12 -2.47 11.25
N SER A 104 0.21 -1.52 11.11
CA SER A 104 -0.91 -1.40 12.03
C SER A 104 -2.22 -1.00 11.35
N ALA A 105 -3.34 -1.22 12.03
CA ALA A 105 -4.65 -0.79 11.59
C ALA A 105 -5.44 -0.20 12.77
N LEU A 106 -6.23 0.84 12.51
CA LEU A 106 -7.20 1.34 13.49
C LEU A 106 -8.37 0.36 13.60
N THR A 107 -9.04 0.34 14.76
CA THR A 107 -10.06 -0.65 15.16
C THR A 107 -11.15 -0.90 14.11
N HIS A 108 -11.60 0.14 13.43
CA HIS A 108 -12.70 0.05 12.46
C HIS A 108 -12.23 -0.02 11.01
N SER A 109 -10.92 -0.13 10.77
CA SER A 109 -10.36 -0.27 9.42
C SER A 109 -10.77 -1.57 8.75
N ARG A 110 -10.72 -1.55 7.43
CA ARG A 110 -10.95 -2.72 6.57
C ARG A 110 -9.76 -2.93 5.65
N VAL A 111 -9.40 -4.17 5.47
CA VAL A 111 -8.39 -4.58 4.51
C VAL A 111 -9.04 -5.52 3.50
N MET A 112 -8.76 -5.35 2.22
CA MET A 112 -9.30 -6.23 1.17
C MET A 112 -8.23 -6.62 0.18
N ILE A 113 -8.13 -7.92 -0.06
CA ILE A 113 -7.30 -8.49 -1.10
C ILE A 113 -8.16 -9.11 -2.20
N HIS A 114 -7.74 -8.98 -3.43
CA HIS A 114 -8.38 -9.62 -4.59
C HIS A 114 -7.41 -9.71 -5.78
N GLN A 115 -7.81 -10.45 -6.81
CA GLN A 115 -7.02 -10.55 -8.03
C GLN A 115 -6.97 -9.21 -8.79
N PRO A 116 -5.87 -8.92 -9.51
CA PRO A 116 -5.80 -7.73 -10.34
C PRO A 116 -6.85 -7.78 -11.44
N MET A 117 -7.49 -6.63 -11.68
CA MET A 117 -8.43 -6.46 -12.79
C MET A 117 -7.68 -5.90 -13.99
N GLY A 118 -8.02 -6.39 -15.17
CA GLY A 118 -7.48 -5.90 -16.43
C GLY A 118 -8.26 -6.43 -17.61
N GLY A 119 -8.01 -5.85 -18.76
CA GLY A 119 -8.64 -6.25 -20.01
C GLY A 119 -7.82 -5.79 -21.21
N ALA A 120 -8.07 -6.39 -22.36
CA ALA A 120 -7.45 -6.01 -23.61
C ALA A 120 -8.48 -6.07 -24.74
N GLN A 121 -8.28 -5.19 -25.73
CA GLN A 121 -9.00 -5.18 -26.98
C GLN A 121 -7.99 -5.12 -28.12
N GLY A 122 -8.30 -5.75 -29.25
CA GLY A 122 -7.41 -5.75 -30.40
C GLY A 122 -7.30 -7.12 -31.07
N GLN A 123 -6.18 -7.39 -31.68
CA GLN A 123 -5.89 -8.68 -32.32
C GLN A 123 -5.74 -9.80 -31.26
N ALA A 124 -6.06 -11.03 -31.65
CA ALA A 124 -6.01 -12.18 -30.74
C ALA A 124 -4.66 -12.32 -30.04
N SER A 125 -3.56 -12.11 -30.78
CA SER A 125 -2.20 -12.16 -30.24
C SER A 125 -1.93 -11.08 -29.16
N ASP A 126 -2.46 -9.86 -29.35
CA ASP A 126 -2.29 -8.76 -28.38
C ASP A 126 -3.09 -9.03 -27.09
N ILE A 127 -4.27 -9.60 -27.24
CA ILE A 127 -5.11 -10.03 -26.10
C ILE A 127 -4.37 -11.12 -25.30
N GLU A 128 -3.76 -12.10 -25.96
CA GLU A 128 -3.01 -13.17 -25.32
C GLU A 128 -1.76 -12.64 -24.59
N ILE A 129 -1.04 -11.71 -25.18
CA ILE A 129 0.13 -11.06 -24.54
C ILE A 129 -0.29 -10.35 -23.28
N THR A 130 -1.36 -9.55 -23.33
CA THR A 130 -1.89 -8.83 -22.17
C THR A 130 -2.39 -9.79 -21.10
N ALA A 131 -3.10 -10.85 -21.47
CA ALA A 131 -3.55 -11.85 -20.52
C ALA A 131 -2.40 -12.53 -19.77
N ARG A 132 -1.32 -12.87 -20.49
CA ARG A 132 -0.11 -13.43 -19.87
C ARG A 132 0.54 -12.45 -18.90
N GLU A 133 0.59 -11.17 -19.23
CA GLU A 133 1.16 -10.15 -18.34
C GLU A 133 0.31 -9.99 -17.06
N ILE A 134 -1.01 -9.94 -17.19
CA ILE A 134 -1.92 -9.91 -16.01
C ILE A 134 -1.70 -11.12 -15.10
N GLN A 135 -1.47 -12.32 -15.66
CA GLN A 135 -1.19 -13.51 -14.86
C GLN A 135 0.16 -13.43 -14.13
N LYS A 136 1.18 -12.83 -14.74
CA LYS A 136 2.46 -12.58 -14.05
C LYS A 136 2.29 -11.61 -12.89
N LEU A 137 1.62 -10.47 -13.11
CA LEU A 137 1.32 -9.50 -12.07
C LEU A 137 0.50 -10.12 -10.92
N LYS A 138 -0.51 -10.94 -11.24
CA LYS A 138 -1.29 -11.68 -10.24
C LYS A 138 -0.37 -12.52 -9.34
N LYS A 139 0.52 -13.30 -9.94
CA LYS A 139 1.46 -14.14 -9.19
C LYS A 139 2.41 -13.30 -8.34
N GLU A 140 2.94 -12.21 -8.88
CA GLU A 140 3.86 -11.30 -8.20
C GLU A 140 3.22 -10.65 -6.97
N LEU A 141 2.04 -10.06 -7.13
CA LEU A 141 1.30 -9.45 -6.02
C LEU A 141 0.98 -10.46 -4.91
N TYR A 142 0.58 -11.67 -5.27
CA TYR A 142 0.29 -12.71 -4.30
C TYR A 142 1.54 -13.22 -3.59
N THR A 143 2.67 -13.25 -4.29
CA THR A 143 3.98 -13.56 -3.68
C THR A 143 4.36 -12.48 -2.66
N ILE A 144 4.22 -11.21 -3.00
CA ILE A 144 4.45 -10.09 -2.06
C ILE A 144 3.57 -10.25 -0.82
N ILE A 145 2.26 -10.48 -0.99
CA ILE A 145 1.36 -10.67 0.14
C ILE A 145 1.78 -11.87 0.99
N ALA A 146 2.08 -13.01 0.38
CA ALA A 146 2.46 -14.23 1.08
C ALA A 146 3.75 -14.05 1.88
N ASP A 147 4.76 -13.45 1.27
CA ASP A 147 6.07 -13.25 1.88
C ASP A 147 5.99 -12.30 3.10
N HIS A 148 5.28 -11.18 2.96
CA HIS A 148 5.16 -10.21 4.04
C HIS A 148 4.18 -10.61 5.14
N SER A 149 3.08 -11.31 4.80
CA SER A 149 2.09 -11.76 5.79
C SER A 149 2.45 -13.08 6.46
N HIS A 150 3.44 -13.80 5.94
CA HIS A 150 3.76 -15.18 6.32
C HIS A 150 2.59 -16.17 6.12
N THR A 151 1.59 -15.78 5.32
CA THR A 151 0.47 -16.64 4.93
C THR A 151 0.89 -17.52 3.75
N PRO A 152 0.60 -18.81 3.74
CA PRO A 152 0.96 -19.68 2.63
C PRO A 152 0.42 -19.16 1.29
N PHE A 153 1.26 -19.19 0.25
CA PHE A 153 0.91 -18.67 -1.08
C PHE A 153 -0.40 -19.26 -1.63
N ASP A 154 -0.63 -20.56 -1.46
CA ASP A 154 -1.84 -21.22 -1.95
C ASP A 154 -3.10 -20.69 -1.23
N LYS A 155 -2.97 -20.30 0.05
CA LYS A 155 -4.06 -19.66 0.78
C LYS A 155 -4.33 -18.24 0.25
N VAL A 156 -3.28 -17.44 0.05
CA VAL A 156 -3.41 -16.09 -0.55
C VAL A 156 -4.06 -16.19 -1.93
N TRP A 157 -3.63 -17.17 -2.73
CA TRP A 157 -4.18 -17.42 -4.06
C TRP A 157 -5.68 -17.74 -4.02
N ALA A 158 -6.11 -18.62 -3.13
CA ALA A 158 -7.50 -19.03 -2.98
C ALA A 158 -8.40 -17.88 -2.46
N ASP A 159 -7.93 -17.18 -1.42
CA ASP A 159 -8.68 -16.09 -0.79
C ASP A 159 -8.82 -14.88 -1.73
N SER A 160 -7.80 -14.59 -2.53
CA SER A 160 -7.79 -13.44 -3.46
C SER A 160 -8.52 -13.70 -4.77
N ASP A 161 -9.17 -14.84 -4.97
CA ASP A 161 -9.93 -15.11 -6.20
C ASP A 161 -11.12 -14.15 -6.37
N ARG A 162 -11.70 -13.69 -5.26
CA ARG A 162 -12.73 -12.66 -5.17
C ARG A 162 -12.36 -11.67 -4.07
N ASP A 163 -13.19 -10.64 -3.87
CA ASP A 163 -13.00 -9.65 -2.82
C ASP A 163 -13.01 -10.32 -1.44
N TYR A 164 -11.84 -10.45 -0.85
CA TYR A 164 -11.67 -11.01 0.50
C TYR A 164 -11.48 -9.88 1.50
N TRP A 165 -12.56 -9.53 2.18
CA TRP A 165 -12.59 -8.46 3.17
C TRP A 165 -12.22 -8.95 4.56
N MET A 166 -11.40 -8.17 5.24
CA MET A 166 -10.95 -8.40 6.61
C MET A 166 -11.24 -7.17 7.48
N THR A 167 -11.74 -7.39 8.68
CA THR A 167 -11.68 -6.41 9.77
C THR A 167 -10.24 -6.19 10.20
N ALA A 168 -9.97 -5.17 11.02
CA ALA A 168 -8.62 -4.93 11.53
C ALA A 168 -8.07 -6.16 12.29
N GLN A 169 -8.91 -6.84 13.06
CA GLN A 169 -8.51 -8.03 13.82
C GLN A 169 -8.23 -9.23 12.90
N GLU A 170 -9.08 -9.47 11.90
CA GLU A 170 -8.86 -10.53 10.90
C GLU A 170 -7.60 -10.25 10.06
N ALA A 171 -7.34 -8.97 9.73
CA ALA A 171 -6.12 -8.57 9.02
C ALA A 171 -4.85 -8.84 9.86
N LYS A 172 -4.92 -8.66 11.18
CA LYS A 172 -3.83 -9.05 12.09
C LYS A 172 -3.64 -10.56 12.11
N GLU A 173 -4.71 -11.33 12.22
CA GLU A 173 -4.65 -12.80 12.22
C GLU A 173 -4.14 -13.38 10.90
N TYR A 174 -4.42 -12.69 9.80
CA TYR A 174 -3.93 -13.02 8.46
C TYR A 174 -2.44 -12.64 8.26
N GLY A 175 -1.92 -11.73 9.09
CA GLY A 175 -0.56 -11.21 8.96
C GLY A 175 -0.43 -9.98 8.05
N MET A 176 -1.55 -9.37 7.64
CA MET A 176 -1.53 -8.13 6.85
C MET A 176 -1.06 -6.93 7.67
N VAL A 177 -1.26 -6.97 8.99
CA VAL A 177 -0.75 -6.00 9.96
C VAL A 177 -0.25 -6.73 11.22
N ASP A 178 0.62 -6.08 11.98
CA ASP A 178 1.20 -6.62 13.20
C ASP A 178 0.37 -6.26 14.45
N GLU A 179 -0.31 -5.10 14.39
CA GLU A 179 -1.03 -4.57 15.55
C GLU A 179 -2.35 -3.88 15.16
N VAL A 180 -3.36 -4.02 16.03
CA VAL A 180 -4.57 -3.19 15.98
C VAL A 180 -4.44 -2.11 17.05
N LEU A 181 -4.43 -0.84 16.62
CA LEU A 181 -4.26 0.30 17.50
C LEU A 181 -5.58 0.62 18.20
N ILE A 182 -5.58 0.50 19.53
CA ILE A 182 -6.72 0.81 20.41
C ILE A 182 -6.30 1.93 21.35
N LYS A 183 -7.13 2.94 21.51
CA LYS A 183 -6.88 4.00 22.50
C LYS A 183 -6.88 3.36 23.91
N LYS A 184 -5.78 3.52 24.62
CA LYS A 184 -5.68 3.19 26.05
C LYS A 184 -6.44 4.20 26.91
#